data_3eaf1d921d760c5472fba64412e821ee
#
_entry.id   3eaf1d921d760c5472fba64412e821ee
#
_cell.length_a   1.000
_cell.length_b   1.000
_cell.length_c   1.000
_cell.angle_alpha   90.00
_cell.angle_beta   90.00
_cell.angle_gamma   90.00
#
_symmetry.space_group_name_H-M   'P 1'
#
loop_
_entity.id
_entity.type
_entity.pdbx_description
1 polymer ?
#
loop_
_entity_poly.entity_id
_entity_poly.type
_entity_poly.pdbx_seq_one_letter_code
_entity_poly.pdbx_strand_id
1 'polypeptide(L)'
;MAGLELIVDMGDDDLIPAWQTVIELAANGDSAEWTLVGGLMVAAHARRAGVVMRRPTDDVDVLVDYAANRSSLHQARTALHRIGFELAENDRHAYRFRHEDGRKLDLMVADHLPSRMEPRMDRRPAFAAPSGEQAIRRRDHYRLQFASGSSAQVGVPDELGALVAKGAAWLVDNRDRMRHLDDSVVLLACVSDASKLDYESMSKNDRKRIHAVTDELLDPTHISWVNVDSADKERGMLNLRLVRQVLGLVE
;
A
#
# COMPACT_ATOMS: atom_id res chain seq x y z
N MET A 1 17.66 7.66 -4.15
CA MET A 1 17.76 7.13 -5.53
C MET A 1 16.36 7.21 -6.12
N ALA A 2 16.19 7.53 -7.41
CA ALA A 2 14.88 7.41 -8.05
C ALA A 2 14.49 5.93 -8.07
N GLY A 3 13.26 5.61 -7.68
CA GLY A 3 12.74 4.24 -7.75
C GLY A 3 12.72 3.71 -9.18
N LEU A 4 12.62 2.40 -9.34
CA LEU A 4 12.52 1.78 -10.66
C LEU A 4 11.18 2.14 -11.32
N GLU A 5 11.16 2.36 -12.64
CA GLU A 5 9.92 2.44 -13.40
C GLU A 5 9.54 1.03 -13.89
N LEU A 6 8.36 0.56 -13.47
CA LEU A 6 7.85 -0.77 -13.74
C LEU A 6 6.52 -0.69 -14.49
N ILE A 7 6.41 -1.37 -15.62
CA ILE A 7 5.15 -1.47 -16.35
C ILE A 7 4.39 -2.69 -15.85
N VAL A 8 3.12 -2.49 -15.50
CA VAL A 8 2.25 -3.55 -14.97
C VAL A 8 0.99 -3.62 -15.81
N ASP A 9 0.75 -4.80 -16.41
CA ASP A 9 -0.49 -5.10 -17.11
C ASP A 9 -1.60 -5.41 -16.10
N MET A 10 -2.63 -4.55 -16.09
CA MET A 10 -3.78 -4.65 -15.18
C MET A 10 -4.96 -5.40 -15.82
N GLY A 11 -4.88 -5.74 -17.12
CA GLY A 11 -6.00 -6.38 -17.83
C GLY A 11 -7.28 -5.55 -17.73
N ASP A 12 -8.40 -6.23 -17.42
CA ASP A 12 -9.73 -5.61 -17.28
C ASP A 12 -10.01 -5.02 -15.90
N ASP A 13 -9.00 -4.77 -15.06
CA ASP A 13 -9.18 -4.23 -13.70
C ASP A 13 -9.73 -2.80 -13.70
N ASP A 14 -9.71 -2.08 -14.84
CA ASP A 14 -10.37 -0.79 -15.00
C ASP A 14 -11.90 -0.85 -14.82
N LEU A 15 -12.49 -2.05 -14.84
CA LEU A 15 -13.90 -2.25 -14.47
C LEU A 15 -14.14 -2.22 -12.95
N ILE A 16 -13.07 -2.30 -12.14
CA ILE A 16 -13.14 -2.24 -10.68
C ILE A 16 -13.19 -0.77 -10.23
N PRO A 17 -14.20 -0.34 -9.46
CA PRO A 17 -14.37 1.08 -9.08
C PRO A 17 -13.16 1.72 -8.41
N ALA A 18 -12.41 0.96 -7.60
CA ALA A 18 -11.20 1.45 -6.96
C ALA A 18 -10.09 1.80 -8.00
N TRP A 19 -9.89 0.97 -9.03
CA TRP A 19 -8.95 1.28 -10.10
C TRP A 19 -9.43 2.40 -11.02
N GLN A 20 -10.75 2.51 -11.27
CA GLN A 20 -11.31 3.68 -11.97
C GLN A 20 -10.95 4.98 -11.25
N THR A 21 -11.03 5.00 -9.92
CA THR A 21 -10.63 6.16 -9.13
C THR A 21 -9.14 6.51 -9.34
N VAL A 22 -8.26 5.50 -9.38
CA VAL A 22 -6.81 5.71 -9.63
C VAL A 22 -6.59 6.28 -11.04
N ILE A 23 -7.29 5.78 -12.05
CA ILE A 23 -7.22 6.28 -13.45
C ILE A 23 -7.70 7.75 -13.53
N GLU A 24 -8.85 8.06 -12.93
CA GLU A 24 -9.41 9.41 -12.90
C GLU A 24 -8.48 10.41 -12.20
N LEU A 25 -7.86 9.99 -11.09
CA LEU A 25 -6.86 10.79 -10.38
C LEU A 25 -5.62 11.05 -11.23
N ALA A 26 -5.12 10.01 -11.92
CA ALA A 26 -3.98 10.14 -12.82
C ALA A 26 -4.23 11.14 -13.95
N ALA A 27 -5.46 11.15 -14.47
CA ALA A 27 -5.86 12.08 -15.53
C ALA A 27 -6.04 13.54 -15.05
N ASN A 28 -6.29 13.75 -13.74
CA ASN A 28 -6.63 15.06 -13.17
C ASN A 28 -5.59 15.64 -12.21
N GLY A 29 -4.49 14.97 -11.99
CA GLY A 29 -3.42 15.41 -11.08
C GLY A 29 -2.10 14.71 -11.35
N ASP A 30 -1.07 15.09 -10.61
CA ASP A 30 0.24 14.44 -10.67
C ASP A 30 0.26 13.20 -9.76
N SER A 31 -0.33 12.11 -10.23
CA SER A 31 -0.42 10.84 -9.49
C SER A 31 0.94 10.19 -9.28
N ALA A 32 1.98 10.56 -10.04
CA ALA A 32 3.33 10.05 -9.87
C ALA A 32 3.93 10.39 -8.49
N GLU A 33 3.47 11.49 -7.89
CA GLU A 33 3.87 11.90 -6.53
C GLU A 33 3.09 11.17 -5.43
N TRP A 34 2.07 10.39 -5.77
CA TRP A 34 1.25 9.67 -4.82
C TRP A 34 1.81 8.27 -4.61
N THR A 35 1.74 7.81 -3.38
CA THR A 35 2.15 6.44 -3.04
C THR A 35 0.92 5.63 -2.68
N LEU A 36 0.61 4.65 -3.52
CA LEU A 36 -0.47 3.70 -3.29
C LEU A 36 -0.09 2.77 -2.14
N VAL A 37 -1.00 2.61 -1.20
CA VAL A 37 -0.84 1.69 -0.05
C VAL A 37 -2.11 0.85 0.09
N GLY A 38 -2.30 0.20 1.24
CA GLY A 38 -3.52 -0.57 1.49
C GLY A 38 -3.69 -1.79 0.59
N GLY A 39 -4.92 -2.08 0.21
CA GLY A 39 -5.29 -3.25 -0.59
C GLY A 39 -4.86 -3.15 -2.05
N LEU A 40 -4.98 -1.96 -2.67
CA LEU A 40 -4.59 -1.77 -4.07
C LEU A 40 -3.07 -1.89 -4.28
N MET A 41 -2.25 -1.51 -3.31
CA MET A 41 -0.81 -1.78 -3.33
C MET A 41 -0.54 -3.29 -3.46
N VAL A 42 -1.24 -4.11 -2.68
CA VAL A 42 -1.11 -5.58 -2.74
C VAL A 42 -1.58 -6.10 -4.10
N ALA A 43 -2.70 -5.58 -4.61
CA ALA A 43 -3.23 -5.95 -5.92
C ALA A 43 -2.24 -5.60 -7.07
N ALA A 44 -1.58 -4.44 -7.00
CA ALA A 44 -0.56 -4.05 -7.98
C ALA A 44 0.65 -5.01 -7.95
N HIS A 45 1.13 -5.41 -6.76
CA HIS A 45 2.16 -6.43 -6.63
C HIS A 45 1.71 -7.78 -7.17
N ALA A 46 0.48 -8.19 -6.84
CA ALA A 46 -0.08 -9.47 -7.30
C ALA A 46 -0.18 -9.51 -8.85
N ARG A 47 -0.68 -8.44 -9.48
CA ARG A 47 -0.71 -8.32 -10.94
C ARG A 47 0.68 -8.41 -11.55
N ARG A 48 1.65 -7.70 -11.02
CA ARG A 48 3.04 -7.74 -11.49
C ARG A 48 3.66 -9.13 -11.41
N ALA A 49 3.37 -9.86 -10.32
CA ALA A 49 3.94 -11.18 -10.06
C ALA A 49 3.14 -12.35 -10.66
N GLY A 50 1.96 -12.09 -11.23
CA GLY A 50 1.04 -13.13 -11.72
C GLY A 50 0.39 -13.94 -10.60
N VAL A 51 0.32 -13.40 -9.38
CA VAL A 51 -0.35 -14.01 -8.22
C VAL A 51 -1.83 -13.65 -8.24
N VAL A 52 -2.70 -14.64 -8.04
CA VAL A 52 -4.14 -14.40 -7.98
C VAL A 52 -4.53 -13.92 -6.58
N MET A 53 -4.97 -12.68 -6.48
CA MET A 53 -5.52 -12.13 -5.25
C MET A 53 -7.01 -12.44 -5.15
N ARG A 54 -7.41 -13.19 -4.12
CA ARG A 54 -8.81 -13.63 -3.94
C ARG A 54 -9.69 -12.64 -3.19
N ARG A 55 -9.08 -11.76 -2.40
CA ARG A 55 -9.80 -10.73 -1.65
C ARG A 55 -9.93 -9.45 -2.47
N PRO A 56 -11.15 -8.99 -2.79
CA PRO A 56 -11.33 -7.68 -3.44
C PRO A 56 -10.94 -6.55 -2.49
N THR A 57 -10.61 -5.39 -3.07
CA THR A 57 -10.40 -4.15 -2.34
C THR A 57 -11.25 -3.06 -2.98
N ASP A 58 -12.07 -2.38 -2.18
CA ASP A 58 -13.02 -1.38 -2.64
C ASP A 58 -12.56 0.05 -2.34
N ASP A 59 -11.62 0.21 -1.42
CA ASP A 59 -11.11 1.50 -0.99
C ASP A 59 -9.76 1.78 -1.64
N VAL A 60 -9.50 3.05 -1.95
CA VAL A 60 -8.20 3.54 -2.43
C VAL A 60 -7.47 4.19 -1.26
N ASP A 61 -6.30 3.68 -0.90
CA ASP A 61 -5.46 4.25 0.16
C ASP A 61 -4.21 4.89 -0.48
N VAL A 62 -4.00 6.18 -0.27
CA VAL A 62 -2.86 6.91 -0.83
C VAL A 62 -2.13 7.76 0.21
N LEU A 63 -0.82 7.84 0.05
CA LEU A 63 0.06 8.74 0.79
C LEU A 63 0.57 9.84 -0.13
N VAL A 64 0.66 11.05 0.41
CA VAL A 64 1.38 12.15 -0.22
C VAL A 64 2.58 12.55 0.62
N ASP A 65 3.69 12.90 -0.05
CA ASP A 65 4.92 13.33 0.62
C ASP A 65 4.83 14.80 1.03
N TYR A 66 4.15 15.03 2.16
CA TYR A 66 4.01 16.37 2.74
C TYR A 66 5.33 16.94 3.25
N ALA A 67 6.30 16.10 3.59
CA ALA A 67 7.62 16.54 4.04
C ALA A 67 8.43 17.15 2.88
N ALA A 68 8.42 16.52 1.73
CA ALA A 68 9.09 17.00 0.53
C ALA A 68 8.33 18.17 -0.13
N ASN A 69 6.98 18.09 -0.15
CA ASN A 69 6.14 19.12 -0.77
C ASN A 69 4.96 19.50 0.14
N ARG A 70 5.02 20.66 0.78
CA ARG A 70 3.97 21.19 1.66
C ARG A 70 2.63 21.40 0.95
N SER A 71 2.63 21.57 -0.36
CA SER A 71 1.43 21.75 -1.17
C SER A 71 0.79 20.43 -1.59
N SER A 72 1.46 19.28 -1.42
CA SER A 72 1.01 17.96 -1.91
C SER A 72 -0.38 17.60 -1.41
N LEU A 73 -0.65 17.83 -0.12
CA LEU A 73 -1.95 17.53 0.49
C LEU A 73 -3.08 18.41 -0.09
N HIS A 74 -2.81 19.69 -0.34
CA HIS A 74 -3.78 20.60 -0.95
C HIS A 74 -4.00 20.27 -2.42
N GLN A 75 -2.95 19.96 -3.16
CA GLN A 75 -3.01 19.55 -4.58
C GLN A 75 -3.82 18.26 -4.73
N ALA A 76 -3.54 17.24 -3.88
CA ALA A 76 -4.28 15.99 -3.87
C ALA A 76 -5.77 16.19 -3.56
N ARG A 77 -6.09 16.99 -2.53
CA ARG A 77 -7.47 17.35 -2.22
C ARG A 77 -8.16 18.03 -3.41
N THR A 78 -7.49 18.98 -4.06
CA THR A 78 -8.06 19.66 -5.23
C THR A 78 -8.32 18.70 -6.39
N ALA A 79 -7.43 17.74 -6.63
CA ALA A 79 -7.63 16.70 -7.63
C ALA A 79 -8.84 15.82 -7.30
N LEU A 80 -9.01 15.42 -6.02
CA LEU A 80 -10.15 14.66 -5.54
C LEU A 80 -11.49 15.39 -5.75
N HIS A 81 -11.54 16.67 -5.38
CA HIS A 81 -12.76 17.48 -5.61
C HIS A 81 -13.11 17.60 -7.10
N ARG A 82 -12.13 17.69 -7.99
CA ARG A 82 -12.38 17.75 -9.45
C ARG A 82 -13.06 16.49 -10.00
N ILE A 83 -12.81 15.34 -9.37
CA ILE A 83 -13.43 14.07 -9.75
C ILE A 83 -14.61 13.67 -8.83
N GLY A 84 -15.17 14.64 -8.10
CA GLY A 84 -16.41 14.47 -7.33
C GLY A 84 -16.28 13.86 -5.94
N PHE A 85 -15.06 13.73 -5.42
CA PHE A 85 -14.86 13.24 -4.04
C PHE A 85 -14.94 14.39 -3.03
N GLU A 86 -15.72 14.19 -1.97
CA GLU A 86 -15.87 15.12 -0.86
C GLU A 86 -15.29 14.55 0.44
N LEU A 87 -14.66 15.42 1.24
CA LEU A 87 -14.08 15.04 2.53
C LEU A 87 -15.19 14.72 3.55
N ALA A 88 -15.18 13.53 4.14
CA ALA A 88 -16.14 13.11 5.14
C ALA A 88 -16.05 13.99 6.41
N GLU A 89 -17.21 14.40 6.95
CA GLU A 89 -17.28 15.41 8.02
C GLU A 89 -17.02 14.87 9.43
N ASN A 90 -17.32 13.61 9.71
CA ASN A 90 -17.49 13.09 11.07
C ASN A 90 -16.26 12.39 11.69
N ASP A 91 -15.10 12.46 11.06
CA ASP A 91 -13.89 11.83 11.59
C ASP A 91 -13.02 12.83 12.36
N ARG A 92 -12.39 12.38 13.45
CA ARG A 92 -11.42 13.17 14.23
C ARG A 92 -10.25 13.68 13.36
N HIS A 93 -9.83 12.86 12.41
CA HIS A 93 -8.79 13.19 11.42
C HIS A 93 -9.44 13.41 10.07
N ALA A 94 -8.89 14.32 9.27
CA ALA A 94 -9.28 14.52 7.89
C ALA A 94 -8.44 13.57 7.00
N TYR A 95 -9.07 12.57 6.44
CA TYR A 95 -8.39 11.62 5.54
C TYR A 95 -9.35 10.93 4.57
N ARG A 96 -10.61 10.65 4.98
CA ARG A 96 -11.55 9.88 4.18
C ARG A 96 -12.35 10.76 3.25
N PHE A 97 -12.28 10.47 1.99
CA PHE A 97 -13.08 11.08 0.93
C PHE A 97 -14.12 10.09 0.43
N ARG A 98 -15.27 10.58 0.03
CA ARG A 98 -16.38 9.79 -0.50
C ARG A 98 -16.87 10.42 -1.79
N HIS A 99 -17.19 9.57 -2.76
CA HIS A 99 -17.87 9.93 -3.98
C HIS A 99 -19.37 9.56 -3.88
N GLU A 100 -20.24 10.24 -4.63
CA GLU A 100 -21.69 9.99 -4.59
C GLU A 100 -22.09 8.58 -5.03
N ASP A 101 -21.28 7.92 -5.88
CA ASP A 101 -21.49 6.54 -6.32
C ASP A 101 -21.05 5.48 -5.29
N GLY A 102 -20.56 5.91 -4.12
CA GLY A 102 -20.14 5.04 -3.02
C GLY A 102 -18.66 4.71 -2.97
N ARG A 103 -17.85 5.11 -3.97
CA ARG A 103 -16.39 4.96 -3.94
C ARG A 103 -15.79 5.73 -2.77
N LYS A 104 -14.68 5.21 -2.22
CA LYS A 104 -13.97 5.79 -1.07
C LYS A 104 -12.50 5.89 -1.35
N LEU A 105 -11.89 6.96 -0.82
CA LEU A 105 -10.45 7.15 -0.86
C LEU A 105 -9.98 7.73 0.47
N ASP A 106 -8.93 7.12 1.02
CA ASP A 106 -8.25 7.60 2.21
C ASP A 106 -6.95 8.31 1.79
N LEU A 107 -6.93 9.65 1.92
CA LEU A 107 -5.77 10.50 1.66
C LEU A 107 -5.01 10.75 2.96
N MET A 108 -3.79 10.24 3.03
CA MET A 108 -2.97 10.24 4.23
C MET A 108 -1.62 10.92 3.99
N VAL A 109 -0.93 11.23 5.08
CA VAL A 109 0.46 11.71 5.07
C VAL A 109 1.37 10.71 5.74
N ALA A 110 2.68 10.84 5.54
CA ALA A 110 3.67 10.04 6.25
C ALA A 110 3.63 10.30 7.77
N ASP A 111 3.97 9.29 8.56
CA ASP A 111 4.31 9.42 9.97
C ASP A 111 5.68 10.13 10.16
N HIS A 112 6.05 10.38 11.42
CA HIS A 112 7.33 10.97 11.79
C HIS A 112 7.64 12.35 11.17
N LEU A 113 6.59 13.12 10.82
CA LEU A 113 6.78 14.51 10.40
C LEU A 113 7.42 15.34 11.53
N PRO A 114 8.33 16.28 11.22
CA PRO A 114 8.84 17.22 12.20
C PRO A 114 7.72 17.94 12.94
N SER A 115 7.85 18.18 14.25
CA SER A 115 6.81 18.77 15.11
C SER A 115 6.26 20.14 14.63
N ARG A 116 7.06 20.88 13.82
CA ARG A 116 6.64 22.12 13.17
C ARG A 116 5.75 21.91 11.94
N MET A 117 5.54 20.66 11.52
CA MET A 117 4.74 20.28 10.38
C MET A 117 3.44 19.64 10.87
N GLU A 118 2.37 20.39 10.89
CA GLU A 118 1.03 19.93 11.25
C GLU A 118 0.10 20.00 10.02
N PRO A 119 0.10 18.98 9.14
CA PRO A 119 -0.80 18.97 7.98
C PRO A 119 -2.26 18.92 8.44
N ARG A 120 -3.07 19.79 7.86
CA ARG A 120 -4.50 19.88 8.18
C ARG A 120 -5.35 20.00 6.92
N MET A 121 -6.55 19.44 6.97
CA MET A 121 -7.63 19.67 6.00
C MET A 121 -8.89 20.05 6.78
N ASP A 122 -9.57 21.12 6.35
CA ASP A 122 -10.77 21.67 7.02
C ASP A 122 -10.59 21.83 8.54
N ARG A 123 -9.46 22.40 8.95
CA ARG A 123 -9.05 22.62 10.35
C ARG A 123 -8.80 21.33 11.17
N ARG A 124 -9.09 20.15 10.64
CA ARG A 124 -8.80 18.86 11.28
C ARG A 124 -7.38 18.39 10.93
N PRO A 125 -6.67 17.72 11.84
CA PRO A 125 -5.37 17.13 11.51
C PRO A 125 -5.53 16.06 10.43
N ALA A 126 -4.60 16.03 9.48
CA ALA A 126 -4.53 14.92 8.53
C ALA A 126 -4.14 13.61 9.26
N PHE A 127 -4.52 12.48 8.71
CA PHE A 127 -4.13 11.19 9.28
C PHE A 127 -2.70 10.84 8.85
N ALA A 128 -1.84 10.64 9.85
CA ALA A 128 -0.47 10.16 9.64
C ALA A 128 -0.47 8.63 9.65
N ALA A 129 -0.22 8.02 8.50
CA ALA A 129 -0.25 6.58 8.36
C ALA A 129 1.00 5.95 9.00
N PRO A 130 0.84 4.98 9.92
CA PRO A 130 1.97 4.25 10.48
C PRO A 130 2.80 3.60 9.36
N SER A 131 4.13 3.80 9.40
CA SER A 131 5.08 3.40 8.35
C SER A 131 5.01 4.18 7.02
N GLY A 132 4.28 5.27 6.96
CA GLY A 132 4.12 6.06 5.73
C GLY A 132 5.44 6.62 5.22
N GLU A 133 6.34 7.08 6.10
CA GLU A 133 7.66 7.57 5.72
C GLU A 133 8.47 6.51 4.96
N GLN A 134 8.56 5.30 5.50
CA GLN A 134 9.29 4.22 4.84
C GLN A 134 8.60 3.78 3.54
N ALA A 135 7.28 3.77 3.48
CA ALA A 135 6.53 3.43 2.28
C ALA A 135 6.84 4.41 1.12
N ILE A 136 6.88 5.72 1.40
CA ILE A 136 7.26 6.74 0.42
C ILE A 136 8.73 6.59 0.00
N ARG A 137 9.63 6.38 0.95
CA ARG A 137 11.07 6.26 0.69
C ARG A 137 11.44 5.04 -0.16
N ARG A 138 10.71 3.94 -0.01
CA ARG A 138 10.92 2.66 -0.69
C ARG A 138 10.03 2.47 -1.92
N ARG A 139 9.40 3.52 -2.43
CA ARG A 139 8.49 3.40 -3.57
C ARG A 139 9.25 3.25 -4.88
N ASP A 140 8.77 2.34 -5.70
CA ASP A 140 9.00 2.27 -7.13
C ASP A 140 7.89 3.02 -7.87
N HIS A 141 8.10 3.36 -9.13
CA HIS A 141 7.10 4.00 -9.98
C HIS A 141 6.44 2.94 -10.88
N TYR A 142 5.17 2.66 -10.62
CA TYR A 142 4.39 1.75 -11.45
C TYR A 142 3.63 2.52 -12.53
N ARG A 143 3.81 2.09 -13.77
CA ARG A 143 2.95 2.47 -14.88
C ARG A 143 1.94 1.35 -15.10
N LEU A 144 0.74 1.55 -14.58
CA LEU A 144 -0.38 0.65 -14.70
C LEU A 144 -1.00 0.81 -16.10
N GLN A 145 -1.16 -0.27 -16.84
CA GLN A 145 -1.76 -0.29 -18.18
C GLN A 145 -3.00 -1.18 -18.15
N PHE A 146 -4.13 -0.66 -18.60
CA PHE A 146 -5.42 -1.34 -18.59
C PHE A 146 -5.85 -1.73 -20.01
N ALA A 147 -6.67 -2.78 -20.14
CA ALA A 147 -7.15 -3.26 -21.42
C ALA A 147 -7.96 -2.24 -22.21
N SER A 148 -8.63 -1.28 -21.54
CA SER A 148 -9.30 -0.14 -22.17
C SER A 148 -8.35 0.83 -22.89
N GLY A 149 -7.04 0.70 -22.71
CA GLY A 149 -6.03 1.67 -23.17
C GLY A 149 -5.76 2.79 -22.16
N SER A 150 -6.48 2.84 -21.04
CA SER A 150 -6.20 3.77 -19.94
C SER A 150 -4.89 3.43 -19.26
N SER A 151 -4.25 4.42 -18.66
CA SER A 151 -3.03 4.21 -17.87
C SER A 151 -2.98 5.15 -16.67
N ALA A 152 -2.28 4.70 -15.62
CA ALA A 152 -1.99 5.53 -14.46
C ALA A 152 -0.55 5.33 -14.02
N GLN A 153 0.12 6.41 -13.59
CA GLN A 153 1.44 6.33 -12.99
C GLN A 153 1.31 6.62 -11.49
N VAL A 154 1.77 5.70 -10.65
CA VAL A 154 1.69 5.80 -9.19
C VAL A 154 2.96 5.27 -8.54
N GLY A 155 3.31 5.82 -7.37
CA GLY A 155 4.31 5.20 -6.52
C GLY A 155 3.72 3.97 -5.82
N VAL A 156 4.50 2.89 -5.72
CA VAL A 156 4.14 1.68 -4.97
C VAL A 156 5.34 1.28 -4.11
N PRO A 157 5.22 1.12 -2.78
CA PRO A 157 6.31 0.61 -1.98
C PRO A 157 6.83 -0.71 -2.53
N ASP A 158 8.16 -0.94 -2.50
CA ASP A 158 8.72 -2.24 -2.86
C ASP A 158 8.14 -3.36 -1.97
N GLU A 159 8.39 -4.62 -2.28
CA GLU A 159 7.81 -5.75 -1.55
C GLU A 159 8.12 -5.72 -0.06
N LEU A 160 9.34 -5.31 0.30
CA LEU A 160 9.72 -5.20 1.71
C LEU A 160 9.00 -4.03 2.40
N GLY A 161 8.89 -2.89 1.72
CA GLY A 161 8.12 -1.74 2.17
C GLY A 161 6.64 -2.05 2.34
N ALA A 162 6.08 -2.83 1.43
CA ALA A 162 4.69 -3.30 1.49
C ALA A 162 4.46 -4.23 2.69
N LEU A 163 5.37 -5.19 2.95
CA LEU A 163 5.32 -6.07 4.13
C LEU A 163 5.43 -5.27 5.43
N VAL A 164 6.32 -4.27 5.49
CA VAL A 164 6.44 -3.36 6.66
C VAL A 164 5.14 -2.60 6.88
N ALA A 165 4.50 -2.10 5.83
CA ALA A 165 3.23 -1.39 5.93
C ALA A 165 2.10 -2.28 6.46
N LYS A 166 2.01 -3.55 6.00
CA LYS A 166 1.04 -4.52 6.51
C LYS A 166 1.33 -4.91 7.97
N GLY A 167 2.59 -5.07 8.33
CA GLY A 167 2.99 -5.30 9.72
C GLY A 167 2.67 -4.13 10.65
N ALA A 168 2.83 -2.90 10.18
CA ALA A 168 2.43 -1.71 10.94
C ALA A 168 0.91 -1.68 11.17
N ALA A 169 0.14 -1.95 10.12
CA ALA A 169 -1.32 -2.01 10.20
C ALA A 169 -1.79 -3.17 11.11
N TRP A 170 -1.18 -4.35 11.02
CA TRP A 170 -1.43 -5.48 11.91
C TRP A 170 -1.30 -5.13 13.39
N LEU A 171 -0.30 -4.32 13.74
CA LEU A 171 -0.04 -3.93 15.12
C LEU A 171 -1.05 -2.92 15.69
N VAL A 172 -1.75 -2.16 14.86
CA VAL A 172 -2.63 -1.05 15.30
C VAL A 172 -4.10 -1.23 14.96
N ASP A 173 -4.43 -2.03 13.94
CA ASP A 173 -5.83 -2.27 13.54
C ASP A 173 -6.48 -3.31 14.47
N ASN A 174 -7.57 -2.89 15.14
CA ASN A 174 -8.35 -3.75 16.03
C ASN A 174 -9.72 -4.14 15.44
N ARG A 175 -10.06 -3.72 14.21
CA ARG A 175 -11.38 -3.94 13.61
C ARG A 175 -11.39 -5.12 12.66
N ASP A 176 -10.47 -5.11 11.69
CA ASP A 176 -10.35 -6.14 10.65
C ASP A 176 -8.89 -6.52 10.48
N ARG A 177 -8.30 -6.99 11.56
CA ARG A 177 -6.87 -7.26 11.66
C ARG A 177 -6.41 -8.35 10.71
N MET A 178 -7.22 -9.40 10.53
CA MET A 178 -6.86 -10.58 9.72
C MET A 178 -6.53 -10.25 8.27
N ARG A 179 -7.18 -9.23 7.70
CA ARG A 179 -6.90 -8.79 6.32
C ARG A 179 -5.42 -8.45 6.08
N HIS A 180 -4.70 -8.01 7.13
CA HIS A 180 -3.29 -7.66 6.98
C HIS A 180 -2.39 -8.90 6.89
N LEU A 181 -2.77 -10.01 7.51
CA LEU A 181 -2.11 -11.31 7.31
C LEU A 181 -2.43 -11.88 5.94
N ASP A 182 -3.68 -11.79 5.48
CA ASP A 182 -4.09 -12.21 4.14
C ASP A 182 -3.29 -11.48 3.06
N ASP A 183 -3.16 -10.17 3.21
CA ASP A 183 -2.36 -9.32 2.34
C ASP A 183 -0.86 -9.68 2.41
N SER A 184 -0.34 -10.00 3.60
CA SER A 184 1.08 -10.37 3.78
C SER A 184 1.41 -11.71 3.12
N VAL A 185 0.49 -12.67 3.11
CA VAL A 185 0.63 -13.94 2.38
C VAL A 185 0.76 -13.69 0.88
N VAL A 186 -0.09 -12.84 0.31
CA VAL A 186 -0.02 -12.47 -1.11
C VAL A 186 1.31 -11.78 -1.41
N LEU A 187 1.74 -10.82 -0.60
CA LEU A 187 3.02 -10.12 -0.78
C LEU A 187 4.21 -11.08 -0.72
N LEU A 188 4.23 -12.01 0.24
CA LEU A 188 5.28 -13.03 0.33
C LEU A 188 5.32 -13.93 -0.91
N ALA A 189 4.15 -14.24 -1.48
CA ALA A 189 4.07 -14.97 -2.74
C ALA A 189 4.54 -14.16 -3.95
N CYS A 190 4.41 -12.82 -3.92
CA CYS A 190 4.86 -11.93 -4.98
C CYS A 190 6.38 -11.76 -5.04
N VAL A 191 7.09 -11.96 -3.94
CA VAL A 191 8.55 -11.84 -3.89
C VAL A 191 9.20 -12.91 -4.77
N SER A 192 10.01 -12.49 -5.73
CA SER A 192 10.73 -13.43 -6.62
C SER A 192 11.94 -14.07 -5.93
N ASP A 193 12.66 -13.31 -5.11
CA ASP A 193 13.84 -13.77 -4.37
C ASP A 193 14.02 -12.92 -3.10
N ALA A 194 13.60 -13.45 -1.98
CA ALA A 194 13.67 -12.74 -0.71
C ALA A 194 15.10 -12.42 -0.26
N SER A 195 16.10 -13.14 -0.73
CA SER A 195 17.50 -12.89 -0.37
C SER A 195 18.05 -11.58 -0.96
N LYS A 196 17.40 -11.05 -2.00
CA LYS A 196 17.82 -9.83 -2.72
C LYS A 196 17.13 -8.55 -2.26
N LEU A 197 16.21 -8.65 -1.31
CA LEU A 197 15.53 -7.47 -0.77
C LEU A 197 16.52 -6.60 0.03
N ASP A 198 16.29 -5.28 -0.01
CA ASP A 198 17.14 -4.32 0.71
C ASP A 198 16.83 -4.27 2.22
N TYR A 199 17.42 -5.20 2.98
CA TYR A 199 17.27 -5.26 4.43
C TYR A 199 18.16 -4.25 5.17
N GLU A 200 19.20 -3.71 4.53
CA GLU A 200 20.17 -2.81 5.17
C GLU A 200 19.51 -1.47 5.53
N SER A 201 18.60 -0.99 4.70
CA SER A 201 17.88 0.26 4.93
C SER A 201 16.77 0.17 5.99
N MET A 202 16.53 -1.01 6.59
CA MET A 202 15.46 -1.22 7.56
C MET A 202 15.81 -0.66 8.94
N SER A 203 14.88 0.11 9.50
CA SER A 203 14.91 0.51 10.91
C SER A 203 14.58 -0.67 11.85
N LYS A 204 14.87 -0.50 13.15
CA LYS A 204 14.43 -1.46 14.18
C LYS A 204 12.90 -1.64 14.21
N ASN A 205 12.17 -0.57 13.95
CA ASN A 205 10.71 -0.63 13.90
C ASN A 205 10.21 -1.41 12.68
N ASP A 206 10.87 -1.29 11.53
CA ASP A 206 10.50 -2.05 10.34
C ASP A 206 10.71 -3.55 10.56
N ARG A 207 11.84 -3.94 11.17
CA ARG A 207 12.10 -5.33 11.57
C ARG A 207 11.03 -5.87 12.52
N LYS A 208 10.62 -5.08 13.54
CA LYS A 208 9.53 -5.44 14.46
C LYS A 208 8.19 -5.65 13.73
N ARG A 209 7.89 -4.81 12.75
CA ARG A 209 6.65 -4.88 11.96
C ARG A 209 6.61 -6.14 11.10
N ILE A 210 7.72 -6.48 10.44
CA ILE A 210 7.82 -7.74 9.68
C ILE A 210 7.75 -8.95 10.60
N HIS A 211 8.46 -8.93 11.74
CA HIS A 211 8.37 -10.00 12.73
C HIS A 211 6.91 -10.27 13.11
N ALA A 212 6.14 -9.22 13.41
CA ALA A 212 4.77 -9.35 13.88
C ALA A 212 3.83 -10.11 12.92
N VAL A 213 3.99 -9.94 11.60
CA VAL A 213 3.18 -10.66 10.61
C VAL A 213 3.78 -12.01 10.25
N THR A 214 5.11 -12.11 10.18
CA THR A 214 5.77 -13.37 9.80
C THR A 214 5.71 -14.41 10.91
N ASP A 215 5.61 -14.00 12.17
CA ASP A 215 5.46 -14.90 13.33
C ASP A 215 4.10 -15.60 13.31
N GLU A 216 3.02 -14.86 13.07
CA GLU A 216 1.67 -15.40 12.93
C GLU A 216 1.53 -16.37 11.74
N LEU A 217 2.29 -16.16 10.67
CA LEU A 217 2.21 -16.93 9.43
C LEU A 217 3.15 -18.14 9.38
N LEU A 218 3.88 -18.45 10.45
CA LEU A 218 4.79 -19.61 10.52
C LEU A 218 4.05 -20.94 10.38
N ASP A 219 2.84 -21.02 10.91
CA ASP A 219 2.01 -22.22 10.78
C ASP A 219 1.52 -22.36 9.32
N PRO A 220 1.93 -23.41 8.60
CA PRO A 220 1.48 -23.63 7.22
C PRO A 220 -0.03 -23.91 7.11
N THR A 221 -0.71 -24.18 8.24
CA THR A 221 -2.16 -24.40 8.29
C THR A 221 -2.94 -23.11 8.62
N HIS A 222 -2.24 -21.98 8.87
CA HIS A 222 -2.91 -20.71 9.13
C HIS A 222 -3.88 -20.34 8.01
N ILE A 223 -5.07 -19.89 8.38
CA ILE A 223 -6.19 -19.67 7.43
C ILE A 223 -5.83 -18.69 6.30
N SER A 224 -4.99 -17.70 6.55
CA SER A 224 -4.58 -16.73 5.52
C SER A 224 -3.91 -17.37 4.30
N TRP A 225 -3.29 -18.55 4.44
CA TRP A 225 -2.66 -19.25 3.33
C TRP A 225 -3.65 -19.80 2.30
N VAL A 226 -4.98 -19.81 2.58
CA VAL A 226 -6.00 -20.17 1.59
C VAL A 226 -6.23 -19.07 0.53
N ASN A 227 -5.71 -17.85 0.76
CA ASN A 227 -5.87 -16.71 -0.15
C ASN A 227 -4.98 -16.78 -1.40
N VAL A 228 -4.06 -17.72 -1.46
CA VAL A 228 -3.20 -18.01 -2.61
C VAL A 228 -3.35 -19.47 -3.03
N ASP A 229 -2.97 -19.81 -4.27
CA ASP A 229 -2.95 -21.20 -4.72
C ASP A 229 -1.77 -21.98 -4.10
N SER A 230 -1.69 -23.29 -4.36
CA SER A 230 -0.68 -24.16 -3.76
C SER A 230 0.76 -23.79 -4.15
N ALA A 231 1.00 -23.41 -5.40
CA ALA A 231 2.33 -23.05 -5.89
C ALA A 231 2.77 -21.70 -5.30
N ASP A 232 1.86 -20.73 -5.24
CA ASP A 232 2.08 -19.44 -4.64
C ASP A 232 2.30 -19.55 -3.12
N LYS A 233 1.56 -20.45 -2.46
CA LYS A 233 1.77 -20.78 -1.03
C LYS A 233 3.17 -21.33 -0.78
N GLU A 234 3.63 -22.30 -1.56
CA GLU A 234 4.97 -22.88 -1.41
C GLU A 234 6.05 -21.80 -1.56
N ARG A 235 5.93 -20.95 -2.59
CA ARG A 235 6.83 -19.80 -2.80
C ARG A 235 6.77 -18.80 -1.63
N GLY A 236 5.57 -18.42 -1.20
CA GLY A 236 5.36 -17.49 -0.09
C GLY A 236 5.94 -18.01 1.22
N MET A 237 5.78 -19.29 1.53
CA MET A 237 6.36 -19.93 2.71
C MET A 237 7.89 -20.02 2.66
N LEU A 238 8.46 -20.27 1.48
CA LEU A 238 9.91 -20.21 1.29
C LEU A 238 10.43 -18.80 1.58
N ASN A 239 9.81 -17.78 0.97
CA ASN A 239 10.17 -16.38 1.16
C ASN A 239 10.00 -15.94 2.63
N LEU A 240 8.95 -16.37 3.32
CA LEU A 240 8.77 -16.12 4.75
C LEU A 240 9.96 -16.61 5.57
N ARG A 241 10.42 -17.85 5.33
CA ARG A 241 11.58 -18.43 6.02
C ARG A 241 12.86 -17.66 5.72
N LEU A 242 13.09 -17.29 4.45
CA LEU A 242 14.26 -16.50 4.03
C LEU A 242 14.26 -15.10 4.66
N VAL A 243 13.13 -14.40 4.64
CA VAL A 243 12.97 -13.09 5.31
C VAL A 243 13.32 -13.22 6.79
N ARG A 244 12.78 -14.20 7.49
CA ARG A 244 13.06 -14.43 8.91
C ARG A 244 14.53 -14.77 9.16
N GLN A 245 15.13 -15.59 8.33
CA GLN A 245 16.54 -15.96 8.42
C GLN A 245 17.45 -14.74 8.26
N VAL A 246 17.24 -13.91 7.23
CA VAL A 246 18.04 -12.70 7.00
C VAL A 246 17.89 -11.69 8.15
N LEU A 247 16.70 -11.60 8.73
CA LEU A 247 16.43 -10.71 9.86
C LEU A 247 16.91 -11.25 11.21
N GLY A 248 17.44 -12.49 11.26
CA GLY A 248 17.86 -13.13 12.51
C GLY A 248 16.67 -13.47 13.43
N LEU A 249 15.52 -13.78 12.87
CA LEU A 249 14.28 -14.14 13.58
C LEU A 249 14.03 -15.65 13.64
N VAL A 250 15.05 -16.44 13.36
CA VAL A 250 15.01 -17.91 13.43
C VAL A 250 15.54 -18.30 14.81
N GLU A 251 14.76 -19.08 15.57
CA GLU A 251 15.23 -19.83 16.74
C GLU A 251 15.96 -21.09 16.31
#